data_288f0f50c063e02673f8902991aca464
#
_entry.id   288f0f50c063e02673f8902991aca464
#
_cell.length_a   1.000
_cell.length_b   1.000
_cell.length_c   1.000
_cell.angle_alpha   90.00
_cell.angle_beta   90.00
_cell.angle_gamma   90.00
#
_symmetry.space_group_name_H-M   'P 1'
#
loop_
_entity.id
_entity.type
_entity.pdbx_description
1 polymer ?
#
loop_
_entity_poly.entity_id
_entity_poly.type
_entity_poly.pdbx_seq_one_letter_code
_entity_poly.pdbx_strand_id
1 'polypeptide(L)'
;MHKQPELPYPKDALAPYISETTMAYHYDKHHKGYFDKLNTLISGTDLESHTLIELVKSTQGAVFNNAAQAWNHILYWDSMSPKTQQSPSGELLNAITRDFGSV
;
A
#
# COMPACT_ATOMS: atom_id res chain seq x y z
N MET A 1 -18.01 4.36 -1.32
CA MET A 1 -17.26 3.21 -0.76
C MET A 1 -15.82 3.21 -1.28
N HIS A 2 -14.90 2.79 -0.46
CA HIS A 2 -13.49 2.74 -0.86
C HIS A 2 -13.23 1.51 -1.71
N LYS A 3 -12.47 1.69 -2.79
CA LYS A 3 -12.12 0.63 -3.72
C LYS A 3 -10.62 0.39 -3.71
N GLN A 4 -10.22 -0.87 -3.65
CA GLN A 4 -8.82 -1.25 -3.76
C GLN A 4 -8.29 -0.86 -5.15
N PRO A 5 -7.20 -0.05 -5.23
CA PRO A 5 -6.56 0.25 -6.51
C PRO A 5 -5.99 -1.00 -7.17
N GLU A 6 -5.90 -0.98 -8.49
CA GLU A 6 -5.22 -2.05 -9.23
C GLU A 6 -3.71 -2.03 -8.94
N LEU A 7 -3.07 -3.20 -9.03
CA LEU A 7 -1.61 -3.29 -8.95
C LEU A 7 -0.99 -2.50 -10.11
N PRO A 8 0.14 -1.80 -9.88
CA PRO A 8 0.83 -1.05 -10.94
C PRO A 8 1.59 -1.95 -11.94
N TYR A 9 1.54 -3.27 -11.77
CA TYR A 9 2.20 -4.27 -12.60
C TYR A 9 1.45 -5.59 -12.51
N PRO A 10 1.67 -6.55 -13.45
CA PRO A 10 1.07 -7.89 -13.36
C PRO A 10 1.51 -8.65 -12.10
N LYS A 11 0.68 -9.58 -11.63
CA LYS A 11 0.97 -10.34 -10.41
C LYS A 11 2.25 -11.18 -10.48
N ASP A 12 2.67 -11.58 -11.67
CA ASP A 12 3.90 -12.34 -11.89
C ASP A 12 5.13 -11.48 -12.14
N ALA A 13 4.98 -10.15 -12.17
CA ALA A 13 6.06 -9.25 -12.55
C ALA A 13 7.23 -9.19 -11.56
N LEU A 14 6.99 -9.54 -10.29
CA LEU A 14 8.01 -9.52 -9.24
C LEU A 14 8.70 -10.89 -9.05
N ALA A 15 8.25 -11.91 -9.79
CA ALA A 15 8.91 -13.21 -9.76
C ALA A 15 10.35 -13.09 -10.31
N PRO A 16 11.31 -13.90 -9.83
CA PRO A 16 11.17 -14.96 -8.82
C PRO A 16 11.26 -14.47 -7.37
N TYR A 17 11.43 -13.17 -7.14
CA TYR A 17 11.66 -12.62 -5.80
C TYR A 17 10.38 -12.68 -4.94
N ILE A 18 9.25 -12.34 -5.54
CA ILE A 18 7.92 -12.54 -4.94
C ILE A 18 7.11 -13.31 -5.96
N SER A 19 6.64 -14.51 -5.56
CA SER A 19 5.90 -15.39 -6.48
C SER A 19 4.52 -14.83 -6.81
N GLU A 20 3.99 -15.22 -7.98
CA GLU A 20 2.62 -14.89 -8.36
C GLU A 20 1.60 -15.39 -7.32
N THR A 21 1.82 -16.58 -6.75
CA THR A 21 0.95 -17.14 -5.70
C THR A 21 0.95 -16.25 -4.46
N THR A 22 2.11 -15.79 -4.00
CA THR A 22 2.21 -14.85 -2.88
C THR A 22 1.48 -13.54 -3.18
N MET A 23 1.65 -13.00 -4.39
CA MET A 23 0.96 -11.79 -4.82
C MET A 23 -0.56 -11.97 -4.81
N ALA A 24 -1.04 -13.11 -5.29
CA ALA A 24 -2.47 -13.41 -5.29
C ALA A 24 -3.06 -13.41 -3.86
N TYR A 25 -2.39 -14.03 -2.91
CA TYR A 25 -2.84 -14.00 -1.51
C TYR A 25 -2.71 -12.61 -0.90
N HIS A 26 -1.59 -11.95 -1.09
CA HIS A 26 -1.33 -10.66 -0.45
C HIS A 26 -2.20 -9.53 -1.01
N TYR A 27 -2.42 -9.51 -2.32
CA TYR A 27 -3.25 -8.49 -2.97
C TYR A 27 -4.74 -8.85 -2.94
N ASP A 28 -5.12 -10.02 -3.48
CA ASP A 28 -6.52 -10.38 -3.69
C ASP A 28 -7.27 -10.73 -2.41
N LYS A 29 -6.57 -11.14 -1.35
CA LYS A 29 -7.18 -11.53 -0.08
C LYS A 29 -6.81 -10.59 1.05
N HIS A 30 -5.54 -10.45 1.36
CA HIS A 30 -5.09 -9.68 2.52
C HIS A 30 -5.36 -8.18 2.37
N HIS A 31 -4.85 -7.56 1.32
CA HIS A 31 -5.08 -6.14 1.05
C HIS A 31 -6.56 -5.85 0.80
N LYS A 32 -7.21 -6.65 -0.04
CA LYS A 32 -8.64 -6.51 -0.30
C LYS A 32 -9.47 -6.61 0.97
N GLY A 33 -9.09 -7.52 1.88
CA GLY A 33 -9.79 -7.69 3.15
C GLY A 33 -9.84 -6.44 4.02
N TYR A 34 -8.79 -5.62 4.01
CA TYR A 34 -8.79 -4.34 4.72
C TYR A 34 -9.80 -3.36 4.12
N PHE A 35 -9.90 -3.29 2.80
CA PHE A 35 -10.91 -2.46 2.15
C PHE A 35 -12.33 -2.94 2.44
N ASP A 36 -12.57 -4.24 2.34
CA ASP A 36 -13.90 -4.82 2.59
C ASP A 36 -14.34 -4.55 4.03
N LYS A 37 -13.46 -4.76 4.99
CA LYS A 37 -13.75 -4.52 6.39
C LYS A 37 -13.94 -3.03 6.70
N LEU A 38 -13.10 -2.18 6.14
CA LEU A 38 -13.26 -0.73 6.27
C LEU A 38 -14.63 -0.29 5.79
N ASN A 39 -15.03 -0.71 4.60
CA ASN A 39 -16.32 -0.36 4.01
C ASN A 39 -17.48 -0.84 4.89
N THR A 40 -17.38 -2.02 5.47
CA THR A 40 -18.39 -2.52 6.42
C THR A 40 -18.47 -1.65 7.67
N LEU A 41 -17.34 -1.24 8.20
CA LEU A 41 -17.27 -0.44 9.44
C LEU A 41 -17.84 0.98 9.28
N ILE A 42 -17.64 1.61 8.12
CA ILE A 42 -18.07 2.99 7.89
C ILE A 42 -19.44 3.10 7.24
N SER A 43 -20.00 2.01 6.71
CA SER A 43 -21.30 2.01 6.03
C SER A 43 -22.40 2.53 6.94
N GLY A 44 -23.17 3.49 6.44
CA GLY A 44 -24.27 4.10 7.20
C GLY A 44 -23.83 5.09 8.28
N THR A 45 -22.55 5.44 8.33
CA THR A 45 -22.01 6.43 9.27
C THR A 45 -21.59 7.71 8.54
N ASP A 46 -21.30 8.77 9.31
CA ASP A 46 -20.78 10.02 8.76
C ASP A 46 -19.41 9.84 8.10
N LEU A 47 -18.70 8.78 8.43
CA LEU A 47 -17.36 8.48 7.88
C LEU A 47 -17.41 7.99 6.41
N GLU A 48 -18.59 7.61 5.93
CA GLU A 48 -18.78 7.07 4.58
C GLU A 48 -18.36 8.07 3.49
N SER A 49 -18.46 9.37 3.76
CA SER A 49 -18.08 10.44 2.82
C SER A 49 -16.60 10.84 2.89
N HIS A 50 -15.83 10.29 3.83
CA HIS A 50 -14.43 10.64 4.02
C HIS A 50 -13.52 9.91 3.01
N THR A 51 -12.45 10.57 2.58
CA THR A 51 -11.40 9.92 1.80
C THR A 51 -10.59 8.95 2.68
N LEU A 52 -9.85 8.05 2.07
CA LEU A 52 -9.01 7.10 2.81
C LEU A 52 -8.00 7.83 3.71
N ILE A 53 -7.35 8.87 3.19
CA ILE A 53 -6.38 9.63 3.97
C ILE A 53 -7.02 10.41 5.11
N GLU A 54 -8.24 10.93 4.93
CA GLU A 54 -8.99 11.57 6.00
C GLU A 54 -9.30 10.57 7.12
N LEU A 55 -9.70 9.34 6.77
CA LEU A 55 -9.93 8.29 7.76
C LEU A 55 -8.67 7.95 8.53
N VAL A 56 -7.53 7.84 7.85
CA VAL A 56 -6.23 7.60 8.50
C VAL A 56 -5.89 8.70 9.49
N LYS A 57 -6.18 9.95 9.13
CA LYS A 57 -5.80 11.11 9.97
C LYS A 57 -6.76 11.38 11.12
N SER A 58 -8.03 11.02 11.00
CA SER A 58 -9.08 11.48 11.91
C SER A 58 -9.78 10.39 12.73
N THR A 59 -9.45 9.10 12.51
CA THR A 59 -10.13 8.01 13.22
C THR A 59 -9.19 7.24 14.11
N GLN A 60 -9.76 6.38 14.96
CA GLN A 60 -9.05 5.51 15.90
C GLN A 60 -9.66 4.10 15.87
N GLY A 61 -8.99 3.15 16.50
CA GLY A 61 -9.50 1.79 16.65
C GLY A 61 -9.62 1.06 15.33
N ALA A 62 -10.70 0.30 15.16
CA ALA A 62 -10.87 -0.59 14.01
C ALA A 62 -10.93 0.16 12.68
N VAL A 63 -11.58 1.32 12.62
CA VAL A 63 -11.64 2.14 11.40
C VAL A 63 -10.24 2.59 11.01
N PHE A 64 -9.50 3.17 11.95
CA PHE A 64 -8.11 3.57 11.72
C PHE A 64 -7.25 2.38 11.26
N ASN A 65 -7.31 1.26 11.98
CA ASN A 65 -6.47 0.10 11.68
C ASN A 65 -6.69 -0.41 10.25
N ASN A 66 -7.95 -0.51 9.83
CA ASN A 66 -8.25 -1.00 8.47
C ASN A 66 -7.94 0.06 7.41
N ALA A 67 -8.22 1.33 7.66
CA ALA A 67 -7.88 2.42 6.76
C ALA A 67 -6.35 2.57 6.59
N ALA A 68 -5.61 2.53 7.68
CA ALA A 68 -4.16 2.63 7.66
C ALA A 68 -3.52 1.44 6.94
N GLN A 69 -4.01 0.23 7.17
CA GLN A 69 -3.49 -0.95 6.48
C GLN A 69 -3.84 -0.94 4.98
N ALA A 70 -5.02 -0.49 4.62
CA ALA A 70 -5.37 -0.28 3.21
C ALA A 70 -4.41 0.71 2.55
N TRP A 71 -4.10 1.82 3.21
CA TRP A 71 -3.15 2.83 2.76
C TRP A 71 -1.72 2.29 2.66
N ASN A 72 -1.25 1.60 3.71
CA ASN A 72 0.11 1.04 3.75
C ASN A 72 0.36 0.06 2.60
N HIS A 73 -0.63 -0.75 2.25
CA HIS A 73 -0.49 -1.72 1.16
C HIS A 73 -0.42 -1.05 -0.21
N ILE A 74 -1.15 0.06 -0.41
CA ILE A 74 -1.02 0.86 -1.64
C ILE A 74 0.42 1.35 -1.78
N LEU A 75 0.98 1.95 -0.74
CA LEU A 75 2.36 2.42 -0.72
C LEU A 75 3.35 1.28 -0.94
N TYR A 76 3.10 0.12 -0.34
CA TYR A 76 3.94 -1.06 -0.48
C TYR A 76 4.04 -1.52 -1.94
N TRP A 77 2.89 -1.64 -2.63
CA TRP A 77 2.91 -2.01 -4.05
C TRP A 77 3.64 -0.97 -4.90
N ASP A 78 3.40 0.30 -4.66
CA ASP A 78 4.03 1.38 -5.40
C ASP A 78 5.53 1.51 -5.12
N SER A 79 6.01 0.99 -4.00
CA SER A 79 7.43 1.02 -3.63
C SER A 79 8.29 -0.04 -4.33
N MET A 80 7.67 -0.98 -5.02
CA MET A 80 8.36 -2.06 -5.73
C MET A 80 8.24 -1.89 -7.24
N SER A 81 9.20 -2.45 -7.97
CA SER A 81 9.25 -2.37 -9.43
C SER A 81 9.73 -3.70 -10.01
N PRO A 82 9.20 -4.12 -11.18
CA PRO A 82 9.76 -5.26 -11.90
C PRO A 82 11.15 -4.99 -12.48
N LYS A 83 11.59 -3.73 -12.50
CA LYS A 83 12.95 -3.38 -12.95
C LYS A 83 13.96 -3.80 -11.89
N THR A 84 15.02 -4.48 -12.33
CA THR A 84 16.10 -4.93 -11.44
C THR A 84 17.34 -4.06 -11.59
N GLN A 85 18.28 -4.19 -10.64
CA GLN A 85 19.58 -3.53 -10.67
C GLN A 85 19.49 -1.99 -10.76
N GLN A 86 18.46 -1.42 -10.14
CA GLN A 86 18.35 0.03 -10.02
C GLN A 86 19.19 0.53 -8.86
N SER A 87 19.75 1.73 -9.02
CA SER A 87 20.50 2.42 -7.99
C SER A 87 19.92 3.79 -7.76
N PRO A 88 19.98 4.32 -6.51
CA PRO A 88 19.59 5.69 -6.25
C PRO A 88 20.40 6.67 -7.08
N SER A 89 19.83 7.81 -7.42
CA SER A 89 20.51 8.86 -8.18
C SER A 89 20.00 10.24 -7.71
N GLY A 90 20.66 11.29 -8.17
CA GLY A 90 20.25 12.67 -7.92
C GLY A 90 20.14 13.03 -6.43
N GLU A 91 19.09 13.75 -6.08
CA GLU A 91 18.87 14.22 -4.71
C GLU A 91 18.72 13.08 -3.69
N LEU A 92 18.11 11.96 -4.09
CA LEU A 92 17.98 10.80 -3.21
C LEU A 92 19.36 10.21 -2.87
N LEU A 93 20.23 10.04 -3.87
CA LEU A 93 21.60 9.56 -3.64
C LEU A 93 22.37 10.52 -2.74
N ASN A 94 22.23 11.84 -2.96
CA ASN A 94 22.88 12.86 -2.14
C ASN A 94 22.39 12.77 -0.67
N ALA A 95 21.10 12.61 -0.45
CA ALA A 95 20.55 12.48 0.89
C ALA A 95 21.03 11.20 1.59
N ILE A 96 21.06 10.08 0.89
CA ILE A 96 21.56 8.81 1.43
C ILE A 96 23.04 8.94 1.80
N THR A 97 23.86 9.52 0.92
CA THR A 97 25.27 9.71 1.16
C THR A 97 25.52 10.64 2.34
N ARG A 98 24.75 11.74 2.44
CA ARG A 98 24.85 12.69 3.57
C ARG A 98 24.53 12.02 4.90
N ASP A 99 23.47 11.21 4.95
CA ASP A 99 22.95 10.70 6.22
C ASP A 99 23.55 9.36 6.62
N PHE A 100 24.00 8.55 5.66
CA PHE A 100 24.48 7.18 5.89
C PHE A 100 25.91 6.92 5.37
N GLY A 101 26.50 7.85 4.64
CA GLY A 101 27.84 7.73 4.09
C GLY A 101 27.93 7.07 2.71
N SER A 102 27.06 6.10 2.45
CA SER A 102 26.95 5.41 1.16
C SER A 102 25.62 4.67 1.06
N VAL A 103 25.39 4.14 -0.12
CA VAL A 103 24.26 3.22 -0.34
C VAL A 103 24.56 1.88 0.30
#